data_b3d2032f12ae544702273023c950a67f
#
_entry.id   b3d2032f12ae544702273023c950a67f
#
_cell.length_a   1.000
_cell.length_b   1.000
_cell.length_c   1.000
_cell.angle_alpha   90.00
_cell.angle_beta   90.00
_cell.angle_gamma   90.00
#
_symmetry.space_group_name_H-M   'P 1'
#
loop_
_entity.id
_entity.type
_entity.pdbx_description
1 polymer ?
#
loop_
_entity_poly.entity_id
_entity_poly.type
_entity_poly.pdbx_seq_one_letter_code
_entity_poly.pdbx_strand_id
1 'polypeptide(L)'
;IVHSIVQFEDGSMKAQMGLPDMKLPIQFALTYPDRFKTDFPRFSFLDYPELTFEQPNRKVFKNLDLAFYAMEKGGTTACVLNAANEISVDAFLNDKISFSEISQLNNDVVKAAKIITKPVYEDYVTSDKVARQSALKLIQ
;
A
#
# COMPACT_ATOMS: atom_id res chain seq x y z
N ILE A 1 4.19 1.42 -15.35
CA ILE A 1 4.51 2.56 -16.22
C ILE A 1 4.05 3.87 -15.59
N VAL A 2 2.80 3.97 -15.16
CA VAL A 2 2.33 5.11 -14.38
C VAL A 2 2.60 4.84 -12.90
N HIS A 3 3.41 5.69 -12.25
CA HIS A 3 3.70 5.58 -10.82
C HIS A 3 2.64 6.31 -9.99
N SER A 4 2.33 7.54 -10.36
CA SER A 4 1.32 8.35 -9.70
C SER A 4 0.71 9.35 -10.67
N ILE A 5 -0.55 9.71 -10.43
CA ILE A 5 -1.26 10.78 -11.13
C ILE A 5 -1.89 11.69 -10.08
N VAL A 6 -1.67 12.99 -10.23
CA VAL A 6 -2.36 14.01 -9.43
C VAL A 6 -3.31 14.76 -10.35
N GLN A 7 -4.58 14.82 -9.99
CA GLN A 7 -5.57 15.67 -10.62
C GLN A 7 -5.77 16.92 -9.76
N PHE A 8 -5.69 18.08 -10.39
CA PHE A 8 -5.91 19.37 -9.74
C PHE A 8 -7.38 19.79 -9.81
N GLU A 9 -7.75 20.80 -9.03
CA GLU A 9 -9.12 21.31 -8.96
C GLU A 9 -9.62 21.90 -10.30
N ASP A 10 -8.71 22.40 -11.14
CA ASP A 10 -9.00 22.88 -12.49
C ASP A 10 -9.20 21.75 -13.52
N GLY A 11 -9.09 20.48 -13.09
CA GLY A 11 -9.21 19.30 -13.94
C GLY A 11 -7.92 18.91 -14.66
N SER A 12 -6.85 19.69 -14.58
CA SER A 12 -5.56 19.31 -15.16
C SER A 12 -4.92 18.14 -14.38
N MET A 13 -4.06 17.39 -15.07
CA MET A 13 -3.39 16.22 -14.50
C MET A 13 -1.87 16.29 -14.66
N LYS A 14 -1.14 15.86 -13.65
CA LYS A 14 0.29 15.56 -13.73
C LYS A 14 0.54 14.10 -13.38
N ALA A 15 1.25 13.40 -14.27
CA ALA A 15 1.64 12.02 -14.07
C ALA A 15 3.17 11.90 -13.92
N GLN A 16 3.60 11.07 -12.97
CA GLN A 16 4.97 10.55 -12.94
C GLN A 16 4.97 9.19 -13.63
N MET A 17 5.77 9.07 -14.68
CA MET A 17 5.87 7.87 -15.50
C MET A 17 7.31 7.40 -15.58
N GLY A 18 7.48 6.09 -15.71
CA GLY A 18 8.78 5.43 -15.86
C GLY A 18 8.60 3.92 -16.00
N LEU A 19 9.67 3.20 -16.22
CA LEU A 19 9.65 1.74 -16.10
C LEU A 19 9.39 1.35 -14.63
N PRO A 20 8.80 0.17 -14.37
CA PRO A 20 8.49 -0.29 -13.02
C PRO A 20 9.76 -0.50 -12.18
N ASP A 21 10.24 0.56 -11.56
CA ASP A 21 11.40 0.54 -10.64
C ASP A 21 11.23 1.68 -9.62
N MET A 22 11.36 1.37 -8.34
CA MET A 22 11.24 2.33 -7.25
C MET A 22 12.47 3.24 -7.11
N LYS A 23 13.60 2.94 -7.76
CA LYS A 23 14.82 3.76 -7.71
C LYS A 23 14.56 5.19 -8.18
N LEU A 24 13.80 5.37 -9.27
CA LEU A 24 13.52 6.70 -9.82
C LEU A 24 12.72 7.60 -8.85
N PRO A 25 11.56 7.17 -8.30
CA PRO A 25 10.82 8.00 -7.34
C PRO A 25 11.58 8.20 -6.02
N ILE A 26 12.32 7.20 -5.54
CA ILE A 26 13.13 7.33 -4.32
C ILE A 26 14.25 8.35 -4.52
N GLN A 27 14.99 8.26 -5.64
CA GLN A 27 16.03 9.23 -5.95
C GLN A 27 15.46 10.66 -5.97
N PHE A 28 14.33 10.87 -6.67
CA PHE A 28 13.73 12.19 -6.73
C PHE A 28 13.26 12.70 -5.36
N ALA A 29 12.74 11.82 -4.50
CA ALA A 29 12.37 12.18 -3.14
C ALA A 29 13.58 12.64 -2.30
N LEU A 30 14.74 12.01 -2.50
CA LEU A 30 15.98 12.35 -1.82
C LEU A 30 16.64 13.63 -2.34
N THR A 31 16.43 13.96 -3.62
CA THR A 31 17.09 15.09 -4.28
C THR A 31 16.17 16.27 -4.55
N TYR A 32 14.92 16.18 -4.17
CA TYR A 32 13.93 17.24 -4.41
C TYR A 32 14.45 18.63 -3.99
N PRO A 33 14.26 19.67 -4.83
CA PRO A 33 13.50 19.69 -6.09
C PRO A 33 14.33 19.32 -7.35
N ASP A 34 15.59 19.02 -7.20
CA ASP A 34 16.54 18.82 -8.31
C ASP A 34 16.38 17.45 -8.95
N ARG A 35 16.72 17.37 -10.27
CA ARG A 35 16.71 16.13 -11.02
C ARG A 35 18.10 15.81 -11.55
N PHE A 36 18.69 14.74 -11.04
CA PHE A 36 20.03 14.31 -11.40
C PHE A 36 20.02 13.32 -12.58
N LYS A 37 21.08 13.35 -13.38
CA LYS A 37 21.28 12.37 -14.45
C LYS A 37 21.48 10.98 -13.84
N THR A 38 20.84 9.99 -14.45
CA THR A 38 20.97 8.58 -14.06
C THR A 38 21.17 7.71 -15.27
N ASP A 39 21.71 6.52 -15.06
CA ASP A 39 21.84 5.47 -16.06
C ASP A 39 20.65 4.49 -16.04
N PHE A 40 19.55 4.85 -15.34
CA PHE A 40 18.34 4.03 -15.32
C PHE A 40 17.73 3.91 -16.72
N PRO A 41 17.16 2.75 -17.07
CA PRO A 41 16.45 2.55 -18.32
C PRO A 41 15.37 3.62 -18.52
N ARG A 42 15.23 4.12 -19.75
CA ARG A 42 14.27 5.17 -20.09
C ARG A 42 12.96 4.56 -20.57
N PHE A 43 11.86 5.14 -20.14
CA PHE A 43 10.57 4.85 -20.69
C PHE A 43 10.44 5.49 -22.09
N SER A 44 9.88 4.75 -23.04
CA SER A 44 9.63 5.21 -24.41
C SER A 44 8.16 4.95 -24.77
N PHE A 45 7.45 5.96 -25.25
CA PHE A 45 6.10 5.80 -25.76
C PHE A 45 6.04 4.97 -27.06
N LEU A 46 7.17 4.82 -27.76
CA LEU A 46 7.23 3.97 -28.95
C LEU A 46 7.27 2.50 -28.59
N ASP A 47 7.86 2.17 -27.43
CA ASP A 47 7.91 0.80 -26.93
C ASP A 47 6.61 0.42 -26.17
N TYR A 48 5.91 1.43 -25.64
CA TYR A 48 4.66 1.28 -24.88
C TYR A 48 3.60 2.25 -25.43
N PRO A 49 3.06 1.99 -26.65
CA PRO A 49 2.17 2.92 -27.34
C PRO A 49 0.76 2.99 -26.75
N GLU A 50 0.39 2.02 -25.91
CA GLU A 50 -0.95 1.92 -25.31
C GLU A 50 -0.87 1.84 -23.79
N LEU A 51 -1.75 2.57 -23.12
CA LEU A 51 -2.01 2.48 -21.69
C LEU A 51 -3.49 2.20 -21.47
N THR A 52 -3.80 1.17 -20.72
CA THR A 52 -5.18 0.80 -20.39
C THR A 52 -5.52 1.19 -18.95
N PHE A 53 -6.74 1.67 -18.73
CA PHE A 53 -7.25 2.07 -17.43
C PHE A 53 -8.59 1.43 -17.19
N GLU A 54 -8.77 0.81 -16.02
CA GLU A 54 -10.00 0.13 -15.63
C GLU A 54 -10.42 0.57 -14.23
N GLN A 55 -11.70 0.46 -13.94
CA GLN A 55 -12.19 0.66 -12.58
C GLN A 55 -11.71 -0.47 -11.68
N PRO A 56 -11.16 -0.16 -10.49
CA PRO A 56 -10.72 -1.20 -9.55
C PRO A 56 -11.91 -2.07 -9.11
N ASN A 57 -11.77 -3.38 -9.25
CA ASN A 57 -12.78 -4.31 -8.76
C ASN A 57 -12.66 -4.49 -7.24
N ARG A 58 -13.32 -3.64 -6.49
CA ARG A 58 -13.27 -3.63 -5.02
C ARG A 58 -13.88 -4.89 -4.37
N LYS A 59 -14.72 -5.64 -5.09
CA LYS A 59 -15.26 -6.91 -4.58
C LYS A 59 -14.19 -8.01 -4.57
N VAL A 60 -13.27 -7.96 -5.52
CA VAL A 60 -12.14 -8.89 -5.62
C VAL A 60 -10.97 -8.39 -4.76
N PHE A 61 -10.60 -7.12 -4.92
CA PHE A 61 -9.45 -6.50 -4.25
C PHE A 61 -9.86 -5.82 -2.93
N LYS A 62 -10.29 -6.62 -1.96
CA LYS A 62 -10.82 -6.16 -0.67
C LYS A 62 -9.82 -5.34 0.15
N ASN A 63 -8.51 -5.55 -0.03
CA ASN A 63 -7.49 -4.74 0.65
C ASN A 63 -7.57 -3.25 0.28
N LEU A 64 -8.08 -2.90 -0.91
CA LEU A 64 -8.33 -1.51 -1.28
C LEU A 64 -9.42 -0.89 -0.39
N ASP A 65 -10.50 -1.63 -0.12
CA ASP A 65 -11.56 -1.17 0.79
C ASP A 65 -11.05 -1.03 2.22
N LEU A 66 -10.20 -1.96 2.68
CA LEU A 66 -9.57 -1.87 4.00
C LEU A 66 -8.65 -0.64 4.11
N ALA A 67 -7.94 -0.27 3.04
CA ALA A 67 -7.11 0.93 3.02
C ALA A 67 -7.97 2.21 3.15
N PHE A 68 -9.07 2.31 2.41
CA PHE A 68 -10.02 3.42 2.56
C PHE A 68 -10.64 3.46 3.96
N TYR A 69 -11.08 2.32 4.48
CA TYR A 69 -11.59 2.22 5.85
C TYR A 69 -10.56 2.70 6.87
N ALA A 70 -9.29 2.29 6.74
CA ALA A 70 -8.23 2.69 7.65
C ALA A 70 -7.97 4.20 7.60
N MET A 71 -8.03 4.79 6.40
CA MET A 71 -7.87 6.24 6.20
C MET A 71 -9.02 7.02 6.85
N GLU A 72 -10.27 6.58 6.67
CA GLU A 72 -11.45 7.24 7.24
C GLU A 72 -11.51 7.09 8.76
N LYS A 73 -11.19 5.90 9.28
CA LYS A 73 -11.22 5.60 10.70
C LYS A 73 -10.14 6.34 11.48
N GLY A 74 -8.97 6.49 10.89
CA GLY A 74 -7.82 7.16 11.51
C GLY A 74 -7.23 6.42 12.71
N GLY A 75 -6.54 7.16 13.58
CA GLY A 75 -5.90 6.60 14.75
C GLY A 75 -4.88 5.51 14.42
N THR A 76 -4.86 4.42 15.20
CA THR A 76 -3.95 3.28 14.99
C THR A 76 -4.40 2.32 13.88
N THR A 77 -5.51 2.59 13.16
CA THR A 77 -6.09 1.63 12.20
C THR A 77 -5.14 1.30 11.06
N ALA A 78 -4.49 2.31 10.47
CA ALA A 78 -3.52 2.09 9.39
C ALA A 78 -2.29 1.29 9.86
N CYS A 79 -1.81 1.53 11.08
CA CYS A 79 -0.73 0.76 11.68
C CYS A 79 -1.12 -0.71 11.86
N VAL A 80 -2.30 -0.98 12.39
CA VAL A 80 -2.83 -2.34 12.56
C VAL A 80 -2.96 -3.05 11.22
N LEU A 81 -3.53 -2.38 10.21
CA LEU A 81 -3.68 -2.93 8.87
C LEU A 81 -2.33 -3.25 8.24
N ASN A 82 -1.36 -2.33 8.35
CA ASN A 82 -0.01 -2.55 7.82
C ASN A 82 0.67 -3.76 8.47
N ALA A 83 0.64 -3.84 9.80
CA ALA A 83 1.24 -4.93 10.56
C ALA A 83 0.62 -6.29 10.19
N ALA A 84 -0.71 -6.36 10.06
CA ALA A 84 -1.40 -7.56 9.62
C ALA A 84 -1.02 -7.95 8.19
N ASN A 85 -0.95 -6.95 7.27
CA ASN A 85 -0.64 -7.17 5.87
C ASN A 85 0.79 -7.69 5.66
N GLU A 86 1.78 -7.21 6.40
CA GLU A 86 3.14 -7.74 6.32
C GLU A 86 3.19 -9.23 6.69
N ILE A 87 2.48 -9.64 7.75
CA ILE A 87 2.42 -11.04 8.18
C ILE A 87 1.66 -11.90 7.16
N SER A 88 0.53 -11.42 6.63
CA SER A 88 -0.27 -12.18 5.68
C SER A 88 0.43 -12.33 4.31
N VAL A 89 1.13 -11.30 3.86
CA VAL A 89 1.93 -11.36 2.62
C VAL A 89 3.10 -12.32 2.78
N ASP A 90 3.80 -12.28 3.91
CA ASP A 90 4.88 -13.25 4.19
C ASP A 90 4.35 -14.69 4.21
N ALA A 91 3.19 -14.92 4.84
CA ALA A 91 2.56 -16.22 4.85
C ALA A 91 2.16 -16.71 3.45
N PHE A 92 1.65 -15.81 2.59
CA PHE A 92 1.35 -16.11 1.20
C PHE A 92 2.60 -16.45 0.39
N LEU A 93 3.67 -15.68 0.53
CA LEU A 93 4.93 -15.93 -0.16
C LEU A 93 5.62 -17.23 0.27
N ASN A 94 5.27 -17.75 1.46
CA ASN A 94 5.72 -19.04 1.97
C ASN A 94 4.67 -20.16 1.82
N ASP A 95 3.69 -20.00 0.92
CA ASP A 95 2.65 -20.99 0.58
C ASP A 95 1.79 -21.46 1.79
N LYS A 96 1.70 -20.66 2.85
CA LYS A 96 0.90 -20.99 4.04
C LYS A 96 -0.56 -20.59 3.92
N ILE A 97 -0.85 -19.58 3.12
CA ILE A 97 -2.21 -19.09 2.82
C ILE A 97 -2.34 -18.78 1.33
N SER A 98 -3.56 -18.76 0.82
CA SER A 98 -3.86 -18.34 -0.55
C SER A 98 -3.89 -16.81 -0.68
N PHE A 99 -3.83 -16.30 -1.93
CA PHE A 99 -3.90 -14.87 -2.21
C PHE A 99 -5.18 -14.21 -1.65
N SER A 100 -6.32 -14.89 -1.75
CA SER A 100 -7.60 -14.36 -1.24
C SER A 100 -7.65 -14.28 0.29
N GLU A 101 -6.92 -15.15 0.98
CA GLU A 101 -6.86 -15.17 2.44
C GLU A 101 -6.07 -13.98 3.01
N ILE A 102 -5.17 -13.35 2.25
CA ILE A 102 -4.49 -12.11 2.67
C ILE A 102 -5.52 -11.08 3.12
N SER A 103 -6.50 -10.77 2.27
CA SER A 103 -7.49 -9.75 2.58
C SER A 103 -8.45 -10.17 3.71
N GLN A 104 -8.75 -11.45 3.82
CA GLN A 104 -9.59 -11.97 4.90
C GLN A 104 -8.87 -11.82 6.25
N LEU A 105 -7.63 -12.26 6.34
CA LEU A 105 -6.81 -12.18 7.55
C LEU A 105 -6.63 -10.72 8.00
N ASN A 106 -6.30 -9.83 7.05
CA ASN A 106 -6.17 -8.41 7.32
C ASN A 106 -7.46 -7.81 7.91
N ASN A 107 -8.61 -8.13 7.31
CA ASN A 107 -9.92 -7.69 7.79
C ASN A 107 -10.21 -8.19 9.21
N ASP A 108 -9.92 -9.45 9.50
CA ASP A 108 -10.22 -10.06 10.80
C ASP A 108 -9.35 -9.45 11.91
N VAL A 109 -8.06 -9.20 11.62
CA VAL A 109 -7.17 -8.50 12.56
C VAL A 109 -7.64 -7.07 12.81
N VAL A 110 -7.98 -6.32 11.76
CA VAL A 110 -8.44 -4.92 11.89
C VAL A 110 -9.75 -4.84 12.67
N LYS A 111 -10.69 -5.76 12.44
CA LYS A 111 -11.97 -5.81 13.16
C LYS A 111 -11.83 -6.17 14.64
N ALA A 112 -10.89 -7.06 14.96
CA ALA A 112 -10.63 -7.48 16.34
C ALA A 112 -9.79 -6.47 17.13
N ALA A 113 -9.10 -5.56 16.45
CA ALA A 113 -8.18 -4.64 17.09
C ALA A 113 -8.88 -3.52 17.89
N LYS A 114 -8.32 -3.20 19.06
CA LYS A 114 -8.69 -2.00 19.80
C LYS A 114 -8.02 -0.79 19.17
N ILE A 115 -8.80 0.02 18.46
CA ILE A 115 -8.30 1.23 17.80
C ILE A 115 -8.20 2.39 18.78
N ILE A 116 -7.06 3.07 18.80
CA ILE A 116 -6.81 4.28 19.59
C ILE A 116 -6.91 5.47 18.64
N THR A 117 -7.87 6.37 18.92
CA THR A 117 -8.20 7.48 18.00
C THR A 117 -7.22 8.66 18.05
N LYS A 118 -6.54 8.85 19.17
CA LYS A 118 -5.51 9.90 19.37
C LYS A 118 -4.24 9.24 19.92
N PRO A 119 -3.52 8.45 19.10
CA PRO A 119 -2.38 7.68 19.57
C PRO A 119 -1.15 8.56 19.79
N VAL A 120 -0.33 8.18 20.79
CA VAL A 120 1.05 8.58 20.92
C VAL A 120 1.96 7.51 20.31
N TYR A 121 3.26 7.74 20.26
CA TYR A 121 4.21 6.81 19.62
C TYR A 121 4.14 5.39 20.20
N GLU A 122 4.08 5.27 21.50
CA GLU A 122 4.03 3.99 22.24
C GLU A 122 2.77 3.18 21.91
N ASP A 123 1.67 3.87 21.59
CA ASP A 123 0.42 3.24 21.16
C ASP A 123 0.57 2.59 19.78
N TYR A 124 1.32 3.22 18.87
CA TYR A 124 1.63 2.63 17.56
C TYR A 124 2.51 1.39 17.72
N VAL A 125 3.57 1.46 18.53
CA VAL A 125 4.47 0.32 18.78
C VAL A 125 3.69 -0.87 19.37
N THR A 126 2.80 -0.58 20.33
CA THR A 126 1.98 -1.62 20.96
C THR A 126 0.96 -2.21 20.00
N SER A 127 0.27 -1.36 19.23
CA SER A 127 -0.75 -1.78 18.26
C SER A 127 -0.13 -2.63 17.13
N ASP A 128 1.03 -2.25 16.61
CA ASP A 128 1.79 -3.06 15.64
C ASP A 128 2.09 -4.45 16.18
N LYS A 129 2.70 -4.52 17.38
CA LYS A 129 3.06 -5.80 18.01
C LYS A 129 1.84 -6.70 18.20
N VAL A 130 0.75 -6.15 18.72
CA VAL A 130 -0.49 -6.92 18.97
C VAL A 130 -1.11 -7.39 17.66
N ALA A 131 -1.14 -6.54 16.63
CA ALA A 131 -1.68 -6.90 15.32
C ALA A 131 -0.89 -8.03 14.66
N ARG A 132 0.46 -7.99 14.70
CA ARG A 132 1.32 -9.09 14.22
C ARG A 132 1.06 -10.40 14.95
N GLN A 133 0.96 -10.36 16.28
CA GLN A 133 0.64 -11.54 17.07
C GLN A 133 -0.75 -12.11 16.75
N SER A 134 -1.73 -11.25 16.53
CA SER A 134 -3.08 -11.66 16.14
C SER A 134 -3.10 -12.29 14.73
N ALA A 135 -2.40 -11.71 13.77
CA ALA A 135 -2.25 -12.27 12.44
C ALA A 135 -1.59 -13.65 12.43
N LEU A 136 -0.49 -13.81 13.17
CA LEU A 136 0.20 -15.10 13.30
C LEU A 136 -0.68 -16.21 13.89
N LYS A 137 -1.61 -15.89 14.80
CA LYS A 137 -2.55 -16.88 15.37
C LYS A 137 -3.62 -17.32 14.36
N LEU A 138 -3.92 -16.53 13.35
CA LEU A 138 -4.91 -16.85 12.32
C LEU A 138 -4.34 -17.69 11.17
N ILE A 139 -3.01 -17.79 11.06
CA ILE A 139 -2.31 -18.58 10.03
C ILE A 139 -2.15 -20.05 10.44
N GLN A 140 -2.32 -20.35 11.72
CA GLN A 140 -2.24 -21.71 12.27
C GLN A 140 -3.53 -22.49 12.02
#